data_ba6c194d416eb949723d7be33f9fea2f
#
_entry.id   ba6c194d416eb949723d7be33f9fea2f
#
_cell.length_a   1.000
_cell.length_b   1.000
_cell.length_c   1.000
_cell.angle_alpha   90.00
_cell.angle_beta   90.00
_cell.angle_gamma   90.00
#
_symmetry.space_group_name_H-M   'P 1'
#
loop_
_entity.id
_entity.type
_entity.pdbx_description
1 polymer ?
#
loop_
_entity_poly.entity_id
_entity_poly.type
_entity_poly.pdbx_seq_one_letter_code
_entity_poly.pdbx_strand_id
1 'polypeptide(L)'
;AGTHLQAERVTLQPLTPRLLAYFRNRPLHSSQREELMSNGESFFHYDIAITPDFIGTLLTLGAEIRIVSPDSLRHHIALKAQAIVDCCQSGENIE
;
A
#
# COMPACT_ATOMS: atom_id res chain seq x y z
N ALA A 1 -26.01 8.74 -11.33
CA ALA A 1 -25.25 8.86 -10.16
C ALA A 1 -24.01 7.99 -10.22
N GLY A 2 -22.94 8.54 -10.50
CA GLY A 2 -21.71 7.81 -10.48
C GLY A 2 -21.35 7.38 -9.08
N THR A 3 -20.52 6.40 -9.00
CA THR A 3 -19.91 6.05 -7.75
C THR A 3 -18.71 6.95 -7.57
N HIS A 4 -18.75 7.73 -6.53
CA HIS A 4 -17.61 8.54 -6.18
C HIS A 4 -16.83 7.83 -5.09
N LEU A 5 -15.59 7.54 -5.38
CA LEU A 5 -14.72 7.02 -4.34
C LEU A 5 -14.27 8.22 -3.51
N GLN A 6 -14.60 8.15 -2.24
CA GLN A 6 -14.22 9.21 -1.32
C GLN A 6 -12.81 8.98 -0.83
N ALA A 7 -12.13 10.08 -0.54
CA ALA A 7 -10.80 9.99 0.05
C ALA A 7 -10.90 9.37 1.44
N GLU A 8 -9.98 8.46 1.73
CA GLU A 8 -9.90 7.81 3.03
C GLU A 8 -8.52 8.05 3.61
N ARG A 9 -8.43 8.01 4.92
CA ARG A 9 -7.15 8.12 5.58
C ARG A 9 -6.41 6.78 5.47
N VAL A 10 -5.24 6.83 4.87
CA VAL A 10 -4.39 5.66 4.71
C VAL A 10 -3.06 5.95 5.37
N THR A 11 -2.54 4.98 6.11
CA THR A 11 -1.23 5.11 6.75
C THR A 11 -0.35 3.94 6.31
N LEU A 12 0.82 4.28 5.80
CA LEU A 12 1.80 3.31 5.32
C LEU A 12 3.09 3.50 6.10
N GLN A 13 3.86 2.42 6.23
CA GLN A 13 5.17 2.46 6.84
C GLN A 13 6.17 1.79 5.91
N PRO A 14 7.13 2.54 5.35
CA PRO A 14 8.23 1.92 4.59
C PRO A 14 9.09 1.07 5.52
N LEU A 15 9.43 -0.12 5.08
CA LEU A 15 10.19 -1.06 5.90
C LEU A 15 11.66 -1.11 5.54
N THR A 16 12.08 -0.44 4.47
CA THR A 16 13.47 -0.40 4.05
C THR A 16 13.93 1.04 3.92
N PRO A 17 15.23 1.31 4.17
CA PRO A 17 15.75 2.67 3.97
C PRO A 17 15.59 3.14 2.53
N ARG A 18 15.69 2.22 1.57
CA ARG A 18 15.53 2.57 0.16
C ARG A 18 14.12 3.08 -0.12
N LEU A 19 13.11 2.41 0.42
CA LEU A 19 11.75 2.82 0.17
C LEU A 19 11.40 4.11 0.92
N LEU A 20 11.97 4.29 2.11
CA LEU A 20 11.80 5.54 2.85
C LEU A 20 12.32 6.72 2.02
N ALA A 21 13.53 6.59 1.45
CA ALA A 21 14.09 7.63 0.61
C ALA A 21 13.23 7.85 -0.64
N TYR A 22 12.71 6.76 -1.21
CA TYR A 22 11.87 6.85 -2.39
C TYR A 22 10.62 7.68 -2.11
N PHE A 23 9.94 7.43 -1.00
CA PHE A 23 8.74 8.17 -0.64
C PHE A 23 9.03 9.66 -0.43
N ARG A 24 10.18 9.95 0.21
CA ARG A 24 10.55 11.34 0.45
C ARG A 24 10.86 12.09 -0.83
N ASN A 25 11.44 11.41 -1.80
CA ASN A 25 11.78 12.03 -3.09
C ASN A 25 10.63 12.04 -4.06
N ARG A 26 9.75 11.05 -3.98
CA ARG A 26 8.63 10.90 -4.91
C ARG A 26 7.37 10.56 -4.12
N PRO A 27 6.67 11.57 -3.62
CA PRO A 27 5.42 11.31 -2.90
C PRO A 27 4.44 10.52 -3.75
N LEU A 28 3.79 9.56 -3.12
CA LEU A 28 2.79 8.74 -3.82
C LEU A 28 1.55 9.55 -4.18
N HIS A 29 1.29 10.61 -3.41
CA HIS A 29 0.09 11.41 -3.59
C HIS A 29 0.35 12.78 -2.98
N SER A 30 -0.36 13.79 -3.48
CA SER A 30 -0.17 15.15 -3.00
C SER A 30 -0.51 15.34 -1.52
N SER A 31 -1.31 14.44 -0.95
CA SER A 31 -1.68 14.50 0.47
C SER A 31 -0.66 13.86 1.39
N GLN A 32 0.44 13.35 0.86
CA GLN A 32 1.42 12.63 1.67
C GLN A 32 1.99 13.50 2.77
N ARG A 33 1.95 12.99 3.98
CA ARG A 33 2.56 13.64 5.16
C ARG A 33 3.36 12.60 5.91
N GLU A 34 4.59 12.95 6.26
CA GLU A 34 5.42 12.07 7.05
C GLU A 34 5.30 12.42 8.52
N GLU A 35 5.15 11.40 9.35
CA GLU A 35 5.18 11.54 10.80
C GLU A 35 6.36 10.74 11.32
N LEU A 36 7.35 11.45 11.88
CA LEU A 36 8.52 10.81 12.46
C LEU A 36 8.22 10.50 13.91
N MET A 37 8.30 9.22 14.25
CA MET A 37 8.02 8.75 15.60
C MET A 37 9.25 8.88 16.47
N SER A 38 9.03 8.87 17.79
CA SER A 38 10.12 9.02 18.75
C SER A 38 11.13 7.88 18.70
N ASN A 39 10.69 6.71 18.21
CA ASN A 39 11.59 5.56 18.08
C ASN A 39 12.36 5.55 16.76
N GLY A 40 12.23 6.59 15.95
CA GLY A 40 12.92 6.70 14.68
C GLY A 40 12.16 6.17 13.48
N GLU A 41 11.01 5.54 13.68
CA GLU A 41 10.20 5.07 12.57
C GLU A 41 9.46 6.23 11.92
N SER A 42 9.20 6.10 10.62
CA SER A 42 8.44 7.10 9.87
C SER A 42 7.16 6.47 9.35
N PHE A 43 6.06 7.15 9.59
CA PHE A 43 4.76 6.76 9.06
C PHE A 43 4.34 7.81 8.04
N PHE A 44 3.68 7.37 6.99
CA PHE A 44 3.22 8.26 5.92
C PHE A 44 1.71 8.21 5.85
N HIS A 45 1.09 9.36 5.99
CA HIS A 45 -0.36 9.49 6.03
C HIS A 45 -0.86 10.08 4.73
N TYR A 46 -1.99 9.57 4.27
CA TYR A 46 -2.59 10.01 3.01
C TYR A 46 -4.09 10.22 3.19
N ASP A 47 -4.63 11.14 2.42
CA ASP A 47 -6.07 11.25 2.19
C ASP A 47 -6.26 10.95 0.72
N ILE A 48 -6.65 9.72 0.40
CA ILE A 48 -6.61 9.24 -0.97
C ILE A 48 -7.77 8.26 -1.20
N ALA A 49 -8.35 8.32 -2.38
CA ALA A 49 -9.33 7.34 -2.78
C ALA A 49 -8.64 6.02 -3.09
N ILE A 50 -9.20 4.93 -2.58
CA ILE A 50 -8.63 3.60 -2.78
C ILE A 50 -9.13 3.06 -4.10
N THR A 51 -8.40 3.39 -5.16
CA THR A 51 -8.71 3.00 -6.53
C THR A 51 -7.95 1.75 -6.90
N PRO A 52 -8.35 1.07 -8.00
CA PRO A 52 -7.53 -0.04 -8.51
C PRO A 52 -6.08 0.35 -8.78
N ASP A 53 -5.84 1.58 -9.24
CA ASP A 53 -4.48 2.06 -9.48
C ASP A 53 -3.69 2.14 -8.18
N PHE A 54 -4.31 2.63 -7.12
CA PHE A 54 -3.64 2.72 -5.82
C PHE A 54 -3.35 1.32 -5.27
N ILE A 55 -4.32 0.41 -5.40
CA ILE A 55 -4.13 -0.99 -5.00
C ILE A 55 -2.95 -1.59 -5.77
N GLY A 56 -2.89 -1.33 -7.08
CA GLY A 56 -1.78 -1.82 -7.90
C GLY A 56 -0.44 -1.29 -7.43
N THR A 57 -0.40 -0.01 -7.08
CA THR A 57 0.82 0.60 -6.54
C THR A 57 1.26 -0.09 -5.26
N LEU A 58 0.33 -0.35 -4.35
CA LEU A 58 0.66 -1.01 -3.10
C LEU A 58 1.18 -2.43 -3.33
N LEU A 59 0.57 -3.15 -4.27
CA LEU A 59 1.04 -4.48 -4.62
C LEU A 59 2.44 -4.44 -5.23
N THR A 60 2.73 -3.42 -6.02
CA THR A 60 4.05 -3.24 -6.61
C THR A 60 5.11 -3.04 -5.53
N LEU A 61 4.79 -2.27 -4.49
CA LEU A 61 5.71 -2.06 -3.38
C LEU A 61 5.89 -3.32 -2.54
N GLY A 62 4.88 -4.16 -2.54
CA GLY A 62 4.97 -5.51 -2.00
C GLY A 62 5.32 -5.56 -0.53
N ALA A 63 6.31 -6.38 -0.21
CA ALA A 63 6.68 -6.64 1.18
C ALA A 63 7.56 -5.55 1.77
N GLU A 64 7.90 -4.51 1.01
CA GLU A 64 8.74 -3.43 1.53
C GLU A 64 7.95 -2.36 2.26
N ILE A 65 6.61 -2.47 2.25
CA ILE A 65 5.78 -1.56 3.03
C ILE A 65 4.89 -2.36 3.98
N ARG A 66 4.50 -1.67 5.04
CA ARG A 66 3.48 -2.17 5.93
C ARG A 66 2.28 -1.23 5.80
N ILE A 67 1.10 -1.80 5.58
CA ILE A 67 -0.13 -1.03 5.58
C ILE A 67 -0.63 -0.98 7.00
N VAL A 68 -0.53 0.20 7.62
CA VAL A 68 -0.89 0.35 9.02
C VAL A 68 -2.40 0.46 9.17
N SER A 69 -3.03 1.23 8.30
CA SER A 69 -4.48 1.41 8.32
C SER A 69 -4.95 1.89 6.96
N PRO A 70 -6.21 1.73 6.64
CA PRO A 70 -7.27 1.11 7.43
C PRO A 70 -7.24 -0.41 7.31
N ASP A 71 -7.89 -1.08 8.26
CA ASP A 71 -7.93 -2.55 8.26
C ASP A 71 -8.55 -3.12 7.00
N SER A 72 -9.56 -2.46 6.45
CA SER A 72 -10.20 -2.91 5.22
C SER A 72 -9.21 -2.98 4.07
N LEU A 73 -8.31 -2.01 3.99
CA LEU A 73 -7.27 -2.00 2.95
C LEU A 73 -6.26 -3.11 3.19
N ARG A 74 -5.86 -3.31 4.44
CA ARG A 74 -4.94 -4.40 4.79
C ARG A 74 -5.51 -5.73 4.36
N HIS A 75 -6.78 -5.95 4.68
CA HIS A 75 -7.47 -7.20 4.34
C HIS A 75 -7.57 -7.37 2.83
N HIS A 76 -7.91 -6.31 2.13
CA HIS A 76 -8.05 -6.34 0.67
C HIS A 76 -6.72 -6.72 -0.01
N ILE A 77 -5.63 -6.10 0.44
CA ILE A 77 -4.31 -6.40 -0.12
C ILE A 77 -3.91 -7.83 0.19
N ALA A 78 -4.19 -8.29 1.41
CA ALA A 78 -3.87 -9.68 1.78
C ALA A 78 -4.60 -10.68 0.88
N LEU A 79 -5.88 -10.41 0.59
CA LEU A 79 -6.64 -11.28 -0.30
C LEU A 79 -6.09 -11.27 -1.72
N LYS A 80 -5.69 -10.10 -2.22
CA LYS A 80 -5.09 -10.00 -3.55
C LYS A 80 -3.77 -10.74 -3.61
N ALA A 81 -2.96 -10.61 -2.58
CA ALA A 81 -1.67 -11.30 -2.53
C ALA A 81 -1.88 -12.80 -2.51
N GLN A 82 -2.85 -13.28 -1.74
CA GLN A 82 -3.16 -14.71 -1.70
C GLN A 82 -3.63 -15.21 -3.06
N ALA A 83 -4.45 -14.42 -3.74
CA ALA A 83 -4.91 -14.80 -5.10
C ALA A 83 -3.73 -14.91 -6.05
N ILE A 84 -2.73 -14.03 -5.93
CA ILE A 84 -1.54 -14.09 -6.76
C ILE A 84 -0.77 -15.38 -6.49
N VAL A 85 -0.59 -15.71 -5.21
CA VAL A 85 0.08 -16.95 -4.82
C VAL A 85 -0.65 -18.16 -5.42
N ASP A 86 -1.97 -18.18 -5.29
CA ASP A 86 -2.79 -19.28 -5.80
C ASP A 86 -2.65 -19.41 -7.31
N CYS A 87 -2.65 -18.30 -8.03
CA CYS A 87 -2.48 -18.31 -9.49
C CYS A 87 -1.11 -18.86 -9.88
N CYS A 88 -0.06 -18.47 -9.17
CA CYS A 88 1.28 -18.93 -9.46
C CYS A 88 1.42 -20.42 -9.21
N GLN A 89 0.85 -20.89 -8.11
CA GLN A 89 0.92 -22.32 -7.79
C GLN A 89 0.10 -23.15 -8.75
N SER A 90 -1.08 -22.64 -9.12
CA SER A 90 -1.92 -23.30 -10.09
C SER A 90 -1.22 -23.44 -11.42
N GLY A 91 -0.51 -22.39 -11.84
CA GLY A 91 0.24 -22.43 -13.09
C GLY A 91 1.32 -23.49 -13.11
N GLU A 92 1.90 -23.78 -11.96
CA GLU A 92 2.94 -24.82 -11.86
C GLU A 92 2.40 -26.21 -12.12
N ASN A 93 1.12 -26.41 -11.90
CA ASN A 93 0.50 -27.73 -12.05
C ASN A 93 -0.02 -27.99 -13.44
N ILE A 94 0.04 -27.01 -14.32
CA ILE A 94 -0.39 -27.15 -15.70
C ILE A 94 0.81 -27.55 -16.54
N GLU A 95 0.90 -28.79 -16.89
CA GLU A 95 2.04 -29.27 -17.68
C GLU A 95 1.65 -29.57 -19.10
#